data_38bc1178ba9d16fae096fea1663a7fe4
#
_entry.id   38bc1178ba9d16fae096fea1663a7fe4
#
_cell.length_a   1.000
_cell.length_b   1.000
_cell.length_c   1.000
_cell.angle_alpha   90.00
_cell.angle_beta   90.00
_cell.angle_gamma   90.00
#
_symmetry.space_group_name_H-M   'P 1'
#
loop_
_entity.id
_entity.type
_entity.pdbx_description
1 polymer ?
#
loop_
_entity_poly.entity_id
_entity_poly.type
_entity_poly.pdbx_seq_one_letter_code
_entity_poly.pdbx_strand_id
1 'polypeptide(L)'
;MNLYIINLSMFRKLAIIIVTSILLSFSANAGSDGELSLKENSSKDITKTKDCFEKLNRATFAFNQGLDKAVIKPIAESYRKLPDPIQSGTSNAVKNLSNLITIPNNILQGEVKTAIINTGRFVLNTTVGLLGTIDVANKMGFPKYEKEDYGQTLGAWGFGPGCYLVLPVLGPSTIRDTGGSFENVFGGDPFYNASIHGNNEFLS
;
A
#
# COMPACT_ATOMS: atom_id res chain seq x y z
N MET A 1 34.37 -20.40 -11.67
CA MET A 1 33.91 -18.99 -11.72
C MET A 1 32.42 -18.83 -12.09
N ASN A 2 31.79 -19.85 -12.70
CA ASN A 2 30.37 -19.75 -13.14
C ASN A 2 29.30 -20.03 -12.06
N LEU A 3 29.60 -20.71 -10.96
CA LEU A 3 28.62 -20.99 -9.90
C LEU A 3 28.26 -19.77 -9.03
N TYR A 4 29.18 -18.83 -8.86
CA TYR A 4 28.95 -17.62 -8.07
C TYR A 4 27.99 -16.64 -8.77
N ILE A 5 28.06 -16.57 -10.10
CA ILE A 5 27.21 -15.66 -10.90
C ILE A 5 25.74 -16.16 -10.95
N ILE A 6 25.56 -17.49 -11.00
CA ILE A 6 24.22 -18.10 -10.99
C ILE A 6 23.53 -17.86 -9.63
N ASN A 7 24.26 -17.92 -8.53
CA ASN A 7 23.72 -17.71 -7.18
C ASN A 7 23.29 -16.26 -6.96
N LEU A 8 24.04 -15.29 -7.45
CA LEU A 8 23.72 -13.86 -7.32
C LEU A 8 22.46 -13.47 -8.14
N SER A 9 22.32 -14.04 -9.34
CA SER A 9 21.13 -13.84 -10.18
C SER A 9 19.87 -14.47 -9.55
N MET A 10 19.96 -15.66 -8.98
CA MET A 10 18.87 -16.29 -8.24
C MET A 10 18.50 -15.50 -6.98
N PHE A 11 19.48 -15.02 -6.21
CA PHE A 11 19.23 -14.19 -5.03
C PHE A 11 18.55 -12.86 -5.39
N ARG A 12 18.96 -12.21 -6.48
CA ARG A 12 18.29 -10.99 -6.98
C ARG A 12 16.85 -11.26 -7.40
N LYS A 13 16.59 -12.34 -8.12
CA LYS A 13 15.22 -12.73 -8.51
C LYS A 13 14.36 -13.09 -7.30
N LEU A 14 14.92 -13.79 -6.33
CA LEU A 14 14.22 -14.13 -5.09
C LEU A 14 13.94 -12.89 -4.25
N ALA A 15 14.90 -11.97 -4.13
CA ALA A 15 14.72 -10.69 -3.45
C ALA A 15 13.67 -9.82 -4.13
N ILE A 16 13.64 -9.78 -5.46
CA ILE A 16 12.61 -9.05 -6.22
C ILE A 16 11.23 -9.66 -6.00
N ILE A 17 11.12 -11.00 -6.01
CA ILE A 17 9.85 -11.69 -5.74
C ILE A 17 9.38 -11.44 -4.31
N ILE A 18 10.27 -11.44 -3.34
CA ILE A 18 9.94 -11.14 -1.93
C ILE A 18 9.53 -9.67 -1.78
N VAL A 19 10.24 -8.74 -2.40
CA VAL A 19 9.91 -7.30 -2.35
C VAL A 19 8.60 -7.02 -3.09
N THR A 20 8.36 -7.64 -4.24
CA THR A 20 7.09 -7.49 -4.97
C THR A 20 5.92 -8.15 -4.22
N SER A 21 6.12 -9.28 -3.57
CA SER A 21 5.07 -9.90 -2.74
C SER A 21 4.79 -9.09 -1.47
N ILE A 22 5.78 -8.42 -0.89
CA ILE A 22 5.60 -7.50 0.24
C ILE A 22 4.85 -6.24 -0.24
N LEU A 23 5.18 -5.68 -1.39
CA LEU A 23 4.50 -4.50 -1.94
C LEU A 23 3.03 -4.79 -2.29
N LEU A 24 2.70 -6.00 -2.75
CA LEU A 24 1.31 -6.43 -2.96
C LEU A 24 0.51 -6.61 -1.66
N SER A 25 1.18 -6.83 -0.54
CA SER A 25 0.52 -7.00 0.77
C SER A 25 0.03 -5.67 1.38
N PHE A 26 0.38 -4.52 0.80
CA PHE A 26 0.07 -3.20 1.37
C PHE A 26 -1.33 -2.68 1.11
N SER A 27 -2.04 -3.25 0.14
CA SER A 27 -3.41 -2.83 -0.15
C SER A 27 -4.46 -3.45 0.78
N ALA A 28 -4.09 -4.36 1.67
CA ALA A 28 -5.02 -5.13 2.49
C ALA A 28 -5.30 -4.53 3.88
N ASN A 29 -5.06 -3.23 4.09
CA ASN A 29 -5.51 -2.55 5.31
C ASN A 29 -6.86 -1.83 5.10
N ALA A 30 -7.72 -2.40 4.28
CA ALA A 30 -9.15 -2.09 4.30
C ALA A 30 -9.75 -2.84 5.49
N GLY A 31 -9.95 -2.10 6.57
CA GLY A 31 -10.49 -2.45 7.86
C GLY A 31 -11.21 -3.79 8.02
N SER A 32 -10.63 -4.69 8.76
CA SER A 32 -11.32 -5.85 9.32
C SER A 32 -11.94 -5.57 10.71
N ASP A 33 -12.04 -4.30 11.10
CA ASP A 33 -12.66 -3.90 12.38
C ASP A 33 -14.05 -3.32 12.19
N GLY A 34 -14.74 -3.74 11.13
CA GLY A 34 -16.11 -3.40 10.84
C GLY A 34 -17.11 -4.36 11.47
N GLU A 35 -17.10 -4.51 12.77
CA GLU A 35 -18.32 -4.95 13.45
C GLU A 35 -19.31 -3.78 13.42
N LEU A 36 -20.28 -3.94 12.53
CA LEU A 36 -21.41 -3.05 12.31
C LEU A 36 -22.21 -2.85 13.58
N SER A 37 -21.85 -1.87 14.39
CA SER A 37 -22.80 -1.22 15.26
C SER A 37 -23.58 -0.21 14.41
N LEU A 38 -24.64 -0.71 13.77
CA LEU A 38 -25.67 0.13 13.16
C LEU A 38 -26.37 0.94 14.24
N LYS A 39 -25.83 2.08 14.58
CA LYS A 39 -26.64 3.16 15.16
C LYS A 39 -27.14 4.03 14.02
N GLU A 40 -28.35 3.68 13.60
CA GLU A 40 -29.23 4.50 12.82
C GLU A 40 -29.40 5.86 13.50
N ASN A 41 -28.77 6.91 12.93
CA ASN A 41 -29.26 8.28 12.93
C ASN A 41 -28.21 9.20 12.31
N SER A 42 -28.36 9.51 11.08
CA SER A 42 -28.30 10.84 10.49
C SER A 42 -28.22 10.76 8.99
N SER A 43 -29.31 11.12 8.39
CA SER A 43 -29.47 11.40 6.95
C SER A 43 -28.44 12.43 6.48
N LYS A 44 -27.40 11.99 5.81
CA LYS A 44 -26.72 12.77 4.77
C LYS A 44 -26.30 11.79 3.70
N ASP A 45 -26.72 12.08 2.48
CA ASP A 45 -26.51 11.37 1.23
C ASP A 45 -25.11 10.73 1.13
N ILE A 46 -24.97 9.54 1.71
CA ILE A 46 -23.87 8.68 1.34
C ILE A 46 -24.28 8.17 -0.03
N THR A 47 -23.68 8.72 -1.08
CA THR A 47 -23.86 8.24 -2.46
C THR A 47 -23.58 6.74 -2.45
N LYS A 48 -24.65 5.95 -2.43
CA LYS A 48 -24.61 4.50 -2.35
C LYS A 48 -23.84 3.99 -3.56
N THR A 49 -22.63 3.54 -3.35
CA THR A 49 -21.77 3.04 -4.44
C THR A 49 -22.50 1.89 -5.11
N LYS A 50 -22.74 2.03 -6.42
CA LYS A 50 -23.52 1.07 -7.20
C LYS A 50 -22.68 -0.18 -7.47
N ASP A 51 -23.18 -1.37 -7.15
CA ASP A 51 -22.59 -2.63 -7.55
C ASP A 51 -23.02 -2.98 -8.98
N CYS A 52 -22.15 -2.69 -9.94
CA CYS A 52 -22.42 -2.96 -11.35
C CYS A 52 -22.02 -4.38 -11.76
N PHE A 53 -21.24 -5.07 -10.96
CA PHE A 53 -20.63 -6.37 -11.29
C PHE A 53 -20.89 -7.41 -10.21
N GLU A 54 -22.09 -7.45 -9.63
CA GLU A 54 -22.41 -8.26 -8.46
C GLU A 54 -21.97 -9.73 -8.58
N LYS A 55 -22.27 -10.39 -9.70
CA LYS A 55 -21.89 -11.80 -9.90
C LYS A 55 -20.37 -12.00 -9.88
N LEU A 56 -19.64 -11.11 -10.56
CA LEU A 56 -18.18 -11.13 -10.58
C LEU A 56 -17.61 -10.83 -9.19
N ASN A 57 -18.13 -9.81 -8.54
CA ASN A 57 -17.72 -9.42 -7.20
C ASN A 57 -17.91 -10.55 -6.19
N ARG A 58 -19.05 -11.26 -6.23
CA ARG A 58 -19.31 -12.43 -5.37
C ARG A 58 -18.34 -13.58 -5.64
N ALA A 59 -18.05 -13.87 -6.91
CA ALA A 59 -17.09 -14.92 -7.28
C ALA A 59 -15.67 -14.58 -6.82
N THR A 60 -15.23 -13.35 -7.07
CA THR A 60 -13.91 -12.88 -6.62
C THR A 60 -13.80 -12.84 -5.10
N PHE A 61 -14.87 -12.44 -4.41
CA PHE A 61 -14.90 -12.46 -2.94
C PHE A 61 -14.75 -13.87 -2.39
N ALA A 62 -15.48 -14.85 -2.96
CA ALA A 62 -15.34 -16.26 -2.56
C ALA A 62 -13.92 -16.80 -2.81
N PHE A 63 -13.31 -16.44 -3.94
CA PHE A 63 -11.90 -16.75 -4.22
C PHE A 63 -10.97 -16.13 -3.17
N ASN A 64 -11.14 -14.84 -2.86
CA ASN A 64 -10.33 -14.14 -1.85
C ASN A 64 -10.49 -14.79 -0.46
N GLN A 65 -11.70 -15.19 -0.07
CA GLN A 65 -11.91 -15.92 1.19
C GLN A 65 -11.19 -17.27 1.21
N GLY A 66 -11.19 -17.98 0.10
CA GLY A 66 -10.44 -19.25 -0.04
C GLY A 66 -8.94 -19.01 0.13
N LEU A 67 -8.41 -18.00 -0.55
CA LEU A 67 -7.01 -17.60 -0.48
C LEU A 67 -6.61 -17.14 0.94
N ASP A 68 -7.47 -16.35 1.58
CA ASP A 68 -7.25 -15.90 2.95
C ASP A 68 -7.11 -17.10 3.91
N LYS A 69 -8.07 -18.02 3.88
CA LYS A 69 -8.04 -19.19 4.75
C LYS A 69 -6.85 -20.11 4.49
N ALA A 70 -6.48 -20.30 3.23
CA ALA A 70 -5.45 -21.27 2.85
C ALA A 70 -4.01 -20.71 2.99
N VAL A 71 -3.83 -19.42 2.78
CA VAL A 71 -2.48 -18.82 2.67
C VAL A 71 -2.30 -17.63 3.61
N ILE A 72 -3.16 -16.62 3.52
CA ILE A 72 -2.92 -15.35 4.22
C ILE A 72 -3.04 -15.52 5.73
N LYS A 73 -4.10 -16.18 6.19
CA LYS A 73 -4.35 -16.40 7.61
C LYS A 73 -3.21 -17.16 8.31
N PRO A 74 -2.72 -18.33 7.82
CA PRO A 74 -1.60 -19.02 8.48
C PRO A 74 -0.30 -18.20 8.47
N ILE A 75 -0.04 -17.41 7.42
CA ILE A 75 1.11 -16.49 7.38
C ILE A 75 0.94 -15.40 8.44
N ALA A 76 -0.23 -14.78 8.52
CA ALA A 76 -0.53 -13.74 9.50
C ALA A 76 -0.44 -14.25 10.94
N GLU A 77 -0.94 -15.45 11.21
CA GLU A 77 -0.83 -16.09 12.53
C GLU A 77 0.64 -16.37 12.90
N SER A 78 1.46 -16.80 11.94
CA SER A 78 2.90 -17.00 12.15
C SER A 78 3.61 -15.67 12.40
N TYR A 79 3.26 -14.62 11.66
CA TYR A 79 3.80 -13.27 11.85
C TYR A 79 3.46 -12.70 13.24
N ARG A 80 2.24 -12.91 13.72
CA ARG A 80 1.80 -12.46 15.06
C ARG A 80 2.56 -13.13 16.23
N LYS A 81 3.22 -14.25 15.99
CA LYS A 81 4.06 -14.91 16.99
C LYS A 81 5.47 -14.32 17.09
N LEU A 82 5.86 -13.45 16.16
CA LEU A 82 7.14 -12.76 16.22
C LEU A 82 7.17 -11.76 17.38
N PRO A 83 8.36 -11.51 17.96
CA PRO A 83 8.50 -10.49 19.00
C PRO A 83 8.04 -9.10 18.55
N ASP A 84 7.44 -8.32 19.45
CA ASP A 84 6.92 -6.98 19.18
C ASP A 84 7.88 -6.04 18.45
N PRO A 85 9.21 -6.02 18.76
CA PRO A 85 10.15 -5.18 18.03
C PRO A 85 10.24 -5.51 16.53
N ILE A 86 10.06 -6.78 16.16
CA ILE A 86 10.09 -7.21 14.76
C ILE A 86 8.80 -6.78 14.06
N GLN A 87 7.66 -7.00 14.71
CA GLN A 87 6.36 -6.59 14.16
C GLN A 87 6.27 -5.07 13.99
N SER A 88 6.64 -4.31 15.02
CA SER A 88 6.64 -2.85 14.98
C SER A 88 7.66 -2.31 13.98
N GLY A 89 8.86 -2.87 13.95
CA GLY A 89 9.91 -2.47 13.00
C GLY A 89 9.48 -2.69 11.55
N THR A 90 8.92 -3.85 11.25
CA THR A 90 8.38 -4.13 9.91
C THR A 90 7.26 -3.17 9.56
N SER A 91 6.30 -2.96 10.46
CA SER A 91 5.17 -2.03 10.23
C SER A 91 5.67 -0.60 9.99
N ASN A 92 6.66 -0.13 10.76
CA ASN A 92 7.23 1.20 10.58
C ASN A 92 7.98 1.34 9.26
N ALA A 93 8.82 0.36 8.90
CA ALA A 93 9.55 0.36 7.63
C ALA A 93 8.59 0.45 6.44
N VAL A 94 7.52 -0.29 6.53
CA VAL A 94 6.45 -0.32 5.58
C VAL A 94 5.77 1.04 5.44
N LYS A 95 5.34 1.66 6.54
CA LYS A 95 4.76 3.02 6.53
C LYS A 95 5.76 4.04 6.00
N ASN A 96 7.04 3.86 6.28
CA ASN A 96 8.08 4.72 5.75
C ASN A 96 8.18 4.62 4.22
N LEU A 97 8.17 3.43 3.67
CA LEU A 97 8.15 3.21 2.22
C LEU A 97 6.88 3.78 1.56
N SER A 98 5.74 3.70 2.24
CA SER A 98 4.48 4.27 1.74
C SER A 98 4.56 5.79 1.52
N ASN A 99 5.49 6.50 2.14
CA ASN A 99 5.71 7.93 1.88
C ASN A 99 6.09 8.21 0.42
N LEU A 100 6.72 7.26 -0.28
CA LEU A 100 7.05 7.40 -1.70
C LEU A 100 5.78 7.60 -2.56
N ILE A 101 4.65 7.07 -2.13
CA ILE A 101 3.36 7.25 -2.78
C ILE A 101 2.60 8.42 -2.13
N THR A 102 2.63 8.53 -0.81
CA THR A 102 1.87 9.54 -0.06
C THR A 102 2.35 10.96 -0.36
N ILE A 103 3.68 11.20 -0.44
CA ILE A 103 4.23 12.55 -0.66
C ILE A 103 3.78 13.14 -2.02
N PRO A 104 3.91 12.44 -3.15
CA PRO A 104 3.39 12.93 -4.43
C PRO A 104 1.88 13.20 -4.38
N ASN A 105 1.12 12.33 -3.73
CA ASN A 105 -0.33 12.49 -3.62
C ASN A 105 -0.72 13.69 -2.77
N ASN A 106 -0.03 13.97 -1.66
CA ASN A 106 -0.25 15.21 -0.91
C ASN A 106 0.00 16.46 -1.79
N ILE A 107 1.04 16.44 -2.63
CA ILE A 107 1.31 17.55 -3.56
C ILE A 107 0.18 17.70 -4.58
N LEU A 108 -0.26 16.59 -5.18
CA LEU A 108 -1.32 16.58 -6.18
C LEU A 108 -2.67 17.01 -5.60
N GLN A 109 -2.90 16.80 -4.30
CA GLN A 109 -4.08 17.25 -3.58
C GLN A 109 -3.97 18.70 -3.10
N GLY A 110 -2.81 19.35 -3.29
CA GLY A 110 -2.56 20.72 -2.83
C GLY A 110 -2.15 20.81 -1.35
N GLU A 111 -1.92 19.68 -0.71
CA GLU A 111 -1.53 19.60 0.71
C GLU A 111 -0.02 19.75 0.91
N VAL A 112 0.54 20.86 0.45
CA VAL A 112 1.99 21.10 0.45
C VAL A 112 2.60 21.00 1.86
N LYS A 113 1.89 21.49 2.88
CA LYS A 113 2.35 21.40 4.28
C LYS A 113 2.51 19.95 4.71
N THR A 114 1.52 19.10 4.44
CA THR A 114 1.52 17.67 4.75
C THR A 114 2.63 16.96 3.96
N ALA A 115 2.82 17.32 2.69
CA ALA A 115 3.92 16.79 1.87
C ALA A 115 5.29 17.07 2.47
N ILE A 116 5.54 18.30 2.94
CA ILE A 116 6.81 18.69 3.59
C ILE A 116 7.01 17.89 4.90
N ILE A 117 5.96 17.77 5.72
CA ILE A 117 6.02 16.99 6.97
C ILE A 117 6.35 15.53 6.66
N ASN A 118 5.67 14.91 5.71
CA ASN A 118 5.89 13.52 5.33
C ASN A 118 7.28 13.31 4.69
N THR A 119 7.79 14.27 3.94
CA THR A 119 9.18 14.27 3.45
C THR A 119 10.18 14.27 4.61
N GLY A 120 9.97 15.15 5.60
CA GLY A 120 10.81 15.19 6.80
C GLY A 120 10.77 13.86 7.58
N ARG A 121 9.58 13.27 7.74
CA ARG A 121 9.40 11.94 8.35
C ARG A 121 10.16 10.87 7.58
N PHE A 122 10.01 10.83 6.27
CA PHE A 122 10.68 9.86 5.40
C PHE A 122 12.20 9.95 5.53
N VAL A 123 12.77 11.15 5.45
CA VAL A 123 14.22 11.36 5.58
C VAL A 123 14.72 10.95 6.96
N LEU A 124 14.08 11.41 8.05
CA LEU A 124 14.49 11.09 9.42
C LEU A 124 14.39 9.58 9.70
N ASN A 125 13.27 8.97 9.32
CA ASN A 125 13.07 7.55 9.57
C ASN A 125 13.98 6.68 8.71
N THR A 126 14.29 7.11 7.48
CA THR A 126 15.21 6.35 6.61
C THR A 126 16.66 6.44 7.08
N THR A 127 17.10 7.62 7.51
CA THR A 127 18.51 7.85 7.90
C THR A 127 18.78 7.43 9.34
N VAL A 128 18.09 8.06 10.29
CA VAL A 128 18.28 7.82 11.74
C VAL A 128 17.48 6.61 12.22
N GLY A 129 16.33 6.32 11.59
CA GLY A 129 15.42 5.23 11.94
C GLY A 129 15.74 3.89 11.30
N LEU A 130 16.97 3.67 10.82
CA LEU A 130 17.41 2.40 10.20
C LEU A 130 16.45 1.93 9.10
N LEU A 131 16.40 2.67 8.00
CA LEU A 131 15.51 2.43 6.85
C LEU A 131 14.01 2.43 7.23
N GLY A 132 13.64 3.16 8.28
CA GLY A 132 12.26 3.32 8.71
C GLY A 132 11.78 2.25 9.72
N THR A 133 12.63 1.35 10.17
CA THR A 133 12.24 0.36 11.21
C THR A 133 11.90 1.03 12.55
N ILE A 134 12.52 2.17 12.82
CA ILE A 134 12.26 2.99 14.01
C ILE A 134 11.59 4.29 13.56
N ASP A 135 10.38 4.58 14.08
CA ASP A 135 9.69 5.86 13.80
C ASP A 135 10.27 6.99 14.69
N VAL A 136 11.44 7.48 14.27
CA VAL A 136 12.14 8.57 14.95
C VAL A 136 11.35 9.88 14.83
N ALA A 137 10.74 10.13 13.68
CA ALA A 137 9.95 11.33 13.46
C ALA A 137 8.79 11.46 14.45
N ASN A 138 8.10 10.36 14.74
CA ASN A 138 7.04 10.35 15.76
C ASN A 138 7.59 10.67 17.16
N LYS A 139 8.77 10.12 17.51
CA LYS A 139 9.44 10.41 18.78
C LYS A 139 9.88 11.86 18.90
N MET A 140 10.14 12.53 17.79
CA MET A 140 10.49 13.96 17.71
C MET A 140 9.26 14.88 17.68
N GLY A 141 8.04 14.34 17.78
CA GLY A 141 6.80 15.12 17.81
C GLY A 141 6.22 15.50 16.45
N PHE A 142 6.68 14.88 15.37
CA PHE A 142 6.01 15.06 14.08
C PHE A 142 4.57 14.55 14.15
N PRO A 143 3.63 15.17 13.41
CA PRO A 143 2.26 14.70 13.28
C PRO A 143 2.20 13.24 12.84
N LYS A 144 1.12 12.54 13.19
CA LYS A 144 0.92 11.16 12.76
C LYS A 144 0.93 11.06 11.24
N TYR A 145 1.48 9.95 10.75
CA TYR A 145 1.44 9.61 9.33
C TYR A 145 0.03 9.20 8.93
N GLU A 146 -0.49 9.85 7.91
CA GLU A 146 -1.72 9.49 7.22
C GLU A 146 -1.37 9.10 5.79
N LYS A 147 -1.85 7.93 5.38
CA LYS A 147 -1.56 7.40 4.05
C LYS A 147 -2.45 8.06 3.02
N GLU A 148 -1.85 8.55 1.95
CA GLU A 148 -2.54 9.04 0.77
C GLU A 148 -2.21 8.19 -0.45
N ASP A 149 -3.16 8.06 -1.36
CA ASP A 149 -3.03 7.32 -2.60
C ASP A 149 -3.73 8.05 -3.78
N TYR A 150 -3.50 7.55 -4.99
CA TYR A 150 -4.05 8.16 -6.20
C TYR A 150 -5.58 8.07 -6.27
N GLY A 151 -6.21 7.05 -5.67
CA GLY A 151 -7.66 6.97 -5.57
C GLY A 151 -8.25 8.13 -4.75
N GLN A 152 -7.59 8.46 -3.63
CA GLN A 152 -7.95 9.61 -2.80
C GLN A 152 -7.70 10.93 -3.55
N THR A 153 -6.58 11.04 -4.26
CA THR A 153 -6.26 12.21 -5.09
C THR A 153 -7.32 12.44 -6.17
N LEU A 154 -7.74 11.40 -6.88
CA LEU A 154 -8.85 11.49 -7.83
C LEU A 154 -10.15 11.92 -7.14
N GLY A 155 -10.40 11.44 -5.92
CA GLY A 155 -11.53 11.86 -5.10
C GLY A 155 -11.46 13.35 -4.74
N ALA A 156 -10.31 13.85 -4.34
CA ALA A 156 -10.09 15.27 -4.05
C ALA A 156 -10.30 16.16 -5.29
N TRP A 157 -10.02 15.64 -6.48
CA TRP A 157 -10.29 16.32 -7.75
C TRP A 157 -11.75 16.22 -8.20
N GLY A 158 -12.63 15.59 -7.41
CA GLY A 158 -14.06 15.50 -7.67
C GLY A 158 -14.49 14.28 -8.48
N PHE A 159 -13.60 13.33 -8.76
CA PHE A 159 -14.01 12.08 -9.39
C PHE A 159 -14.79 11.22 -8.40
N GLY A 160 -16.02 10.85 -8.78
CA GLY A 160 -16.84 9.93 -7.98
C GLY A 160 -16.25 8.53 -7.91
N PRO A 161 -16.66 7.71 -6.93
CA PRO A 161 -16.12 6.35 -6.74
C PRO A 161 -16.42 5.41 -7.92
N GLY A 162 -17.48 5.68 -8.68
CA GLY A 162 -17.95 4.79 -9.73
C GLY A 162 -18.60 3.52 -9.17
N CYS A 163 -18.50 2.41 -9.92
CA CYS A 163 -19.04 1.14 -9.49
C CYS A 163 -18.15 0.44 -8.47
N TYR A 164 -18.78 -0.30 -7.57
CA TYR A 164 -18.10 -1.19 -6.64
C TYR A 164 -17.48 -2.38 -7.39
N LEU A 165 -16.27 -2.73 -7.02
CA LEU A 165 -15.50 -3.83 -7.62
C LEU A 165 -14.74 -4.59 -6.54
N VAL A 166 -14.72 -5.91 -6.62
CA VAL A 166 -13.86 -6.74 -5.79
C VAL A 166 -12.70 -7.23 -6.63
N LEU A 167 -11.49 -6.84 -6.25
CA LEU A 167 -10.27 -7.25 -6.94
C LEU A 167 -9.76 -8.59 -6.40
N PRO A 168 -9.25 -9.49 -7.26
CA PRO A 168 -8.56 -10.68 -6.81
C PRO A 168 -7.37 -10.30 -5.92
N VAL A 169 -7.21 -10.97 -4.78
CA VAL A 169 -6.17 -10.74 -3.78
C VAL A 169 -6.28 -9.41 -3.04
N LEU A 170 -6.60 -8.31 -3.74
CA LEU A 170 -6.62 -6.95 -3.17
C LEU A 170 -7.92 -6.63 -2.41
N GLY A 171 -9.01 -7.35 -2.69
CA GLY A 171 -10.27 -7.18 -1.98
C GLY A 171 -11.19 -6.07 -2.51
N PRO A 172 -12.06 -5.52 -1.64
CA PRO A 172 -13.03 -4.49 -2.00
C PRO A 172 -12.39 -3.20 -2.51
N SER A 173 -12.93 -2.65 -3.60
CA SER A 173 -12.44 -1.43 -4.24
C SER A 173 -13.59 -0.71 -4.98
N THR A 174 -13.27 0.40 -5.63
CA THR A 174 -14.14 1.09 -6.58
C THR A 174 -13.41 1.25 -7.90
N ILE A 175 -14.13 1.60 -8.98
CA ILE A 175 -13.47 1.85 -10.27
C ILE A 175 -12.42 2.95 -10.14
N ARG A 176 -12.73 4.03 -9.41
CA ARG A 176 -11.79 5.13 -9.14
C ARG A 176 -10.53 4.64 -8.42
N ASP A 177 -10.73 3.93 -7.32
CA ASP A 177 -9.62 3.47 -6.46
C ASP A 177 -8.82 2.37 -7.13
N THR A 178 -9.48 1.54 -7.97
CA THR A 178 -8.81 0.56 -8.82
C THR A 178 -7.93 1.26 -9.85
N GLY A 179 -8.45 2.30 -10.53
CA GLY A 179 -7.66 3.13 -11.45
C GLY A 179 -6.44 3.74 -10.77
N GLY A 180 -6.63 4.34 -9.60
CA GLY A 180 -5.53 4.86 -8.78
C GLY A 180 -4.53 3.79 -8.34
N SER A 181 -5.01 2.57 -8.03
CA SER A 181 -4.12 1.45 -7.67
C SER A 181 -3.33 0.92 -8.86
N PHE A 182 -3.91 0.91 -10.07
CA PHE A 182 -3.16 0.59 -11.29
C PHE A 182 -2.06 1.60 -11.57
N GLU A 183 -2.31 2.88 -11.34
CA GLU A 183 -1.29 3.92 -11.44
C GLU A 183 -0.14 3.68 -10.45
N ASN A 184 -0.46 3.27 -9.21
CA ASN A 184 0.56 2.89 -8.22
C ASN A 184 1.42 1.71 -8.66
N VAL A 185 0.85 0.74 -9.39
CA VAL A 185 1.54 -0.52 -9.73
C VAL A 185 2.23 -0.44 -11.09
N PHE A 186 1.63 0.23 -12.07
CA PHE A 186 2.06 0.15 -13.47
C PHE A 186 2.58 1.45 -14.08
N GLY A 187 2.28 2.60 -13.54
CA GLY A 187 2.59 3.85 -14.23
C GLY A 187 3.08 5.01 -13.37
N GLY A 188 2.63 5.09 -12.14
CA GLY A 188 2.88 6.25 -11.29
C GLY A 188 3.89 6.01 -10.18
N ASP A 189 4.31 4.78 -9.95
CA ASP A 189 5.31 4.52 -8.94
C ASP A 189 6.69 4.98 -9.45
N PRO A 190 7.23 6.10 -8.93
CA PRO A 190 8.55 6.57 -9.30
C PRO A 190 9.64 5.51 -9.07
N PHE A 191 9.37 4.55 -8.16
CA PHE A 191 10.26 3.44 -7.90
C PHE A 191 10.22 2.39 -9.02
N TYR A 192 9.02 2.10 -9.55
CA TYR A 192 8.87 1.19 -10.69
C TYR A 192 9.50 1.80 -11.95
N ASN A 193 9.25 3.07 -12.22
CA ASN A 193 9.83 3.78 -13.34
C ASN A 193 11.36 3.92 -13.21
N ALA A 194 11.88 4.24 -12.02
CA ALA A 194 13.31 4.29 -11.78
C ALA A 194 13.98 2.92 -11.94
N SER A 195 13.30 1.83 -11.54
CA SER A 195 13.85 0.47 -11.67
C SER A 195 13.86 -0.03 -13.12
N ILE A 196 12.94 0.43 -13.97
CA ILE A 196 12.88 0.06 -15.39
C ILE A 196 13.79 0.94 -16.24
N HIS A 197 13.85 2.24 -15.97
CA HIS A 197 14.66 3.19 -16.75
C HIS A 197 16.10 3.30 -16.25
N GLY A 198 16.36 3.00 -14.98
CA GLY A 198 17.70 3.04 -14.39
C GLY A 198 18.68 1.99 -14.91
N ASN A 199 18.22 1.01 -15.69
CA ASN A 199 19.10 -0.02 -16.25
C ASN A 199 19.81 0.38 -17.56
N ASN A 200 19.45 1.50 -18.18
CA ASN A 200 19.97 1.86 -19.51
C ASN A 200 20.91 3.06 -19.53
N GLU A 201 21.06 3.83 -18.45
CA GLU A 201 21.90 5.05 -18.47
C GLU A 201 23.12 5.02 -17.54
N PHE A 202 23.30 3.99 -16.75
CA PHE A 202 24.46 3.90 -15.84
C PHE A 202 25.62 3.04 -16.38
N LEU A 203 25.53 2.56 -17.62
CA LEU A 203 26.57 1.73 -18.29
C LEU A 203 26.92 2.20 -19.70
N SER A 204 26.70 3.47 -20.02
CA SER A 204 27.26 4.06 -21.27
C SER A 204 28.30 5.09 -20.95
#